data_0bcba8e27920fff9717f3231c8dae877
#
_entry.id   0bcba8e27920fff9717f3231c8dae877
#
_cell.length_a   1.000
_cell.length_b   1.000
_cell.length_c   1.000
_cell.angle_alpha   90.00
_cell.angle_beta   90.00
_cell.angle_gamma   90.00
#
_symmetry.space_group_name_H-M   'P 1'
#
loop_
_entity.id
_entity.type
_entity.pdbx_description
1 polymer ?
#
loop_
_entity_poly.entity_id
_entity_poly.type
_entity_poly.pdbx_seq_one_letter_code
_entity_poly.pdbx_strand_id
1 'polypeptide(L)'
;MTATHPNTPGATGGHFQSHYIPNTTDEQAEMLAALGIDSIDHLFADIPDQFRNPALDLPAPLSELEIQKELAGMAAKNRPLGSGPSFLGAGSYDHFIPAIIKPLITRGEFITAYTPYQAEASQGTLQVIYEFQTLVCNLYGMEVANAGMYDGATSLAEAALMACRVTKREKVALANSISPAYSAVIRTYCQSQDIAVEIVDPSSPALDGETACIVLQYPNYFGYIEDLQKLVDSAHAQGALAVVSTDPTAMGMFQTPGHYGADIVTGDGQPLGIPSSYGGPYVGLFATKQEYIRQMPSRLSGRTVDKNGKTGYVLTLQTREQHIRRERATSNICTNEALYALAATVYLAAMGKQGLRQVAELCYHKAHYAAAKIGELPGYSLPIDQQFFQEFVVQCPTSPTEINRKLMERNILGGLDVSEKISNGMLLCVTEMNSQEDIDTLVSALGESK
;
A
#
# COMPACT_ATOMS: atom_id res chain seq x y z
N MET A 1 25.31 -2.25 -43.94
CA MET A 1 25.94 -3.48 -43.41
C MET A 1 24.83 -4.32 -42.84
N THR A 2 24.39 -5.36 -43.51
CA THR A 2 23.34 -6.29 -43.11
C THR A 2 23.90 -7.12 -41.94
N ALA A 3 23.38 -6.93 -40.75
CA ALA A 3 23.69 -7.76 -39.61
C ALA A 3 23.11 -9.16 -39.83
N THR A 4 23.97 -10.08 -40.23
CA THR A 4 23.65 -11.50 -40.24
C THR A 4 23.58 -11.98 -38.80
N HIS A 5 22.40 -12.43 -38.34
CA HIS A 5 22.24 -13.11 -37.08
C HIS A 5 23.23 -14.30 -37.00
N PRO A 6 24.01 -14.44 -35.93
CA PRO A 6 24.82 -15.64 -35.76
C PRO A 6 23.89 -16.83 -35.59
N ASN A 7 24.05 -17.83 -36.47
CA ASN A 7 23.40 -19.13 -36.39
C ASN A 7 23.60 -19.72 -34.99
N THR A 8 22.54 -19.96 -34.29
CA THR A 8 22.54 -20.75 -33.06
C THR A 8 23.03 -22.14 -33.40
N PRO A 9 24.12 -22.67 -32.83
CA PRO A 9 24.62 -24.02 -33.13
C PRO A 9 23.59 -25.03 -32.56
N GLY A 10 22.89 -25.74 -33.43
CA GLY A 10 22.00 -26.84 -33.07
C GLY A 10 20.65 -26.87 -33.75
N ALA A 11 20.28 -25.89 -34.56
CA ALA A 11 19.05 -25.95 -35.33
C ALA A 11 19.25 -26.84 -36.59
N THR A 12 19.16 -28.15 -36.45
CA THR A 12 18.80 -29.01 -37.57
C THR A 12 17.42 -28.57 -38.03
N GLY A 13 17.30 -28.00 -39.20
CA GLY A 13 16.16 -27.62 -40.07
C GLY A 13 14.70 -27.79 -39.63
N GLY A 14 14.38 -27.89 -38.39
CA GLY A 14 13.01 -27.90 -37.87
C GLY A 14 12.65 -26.47 -37.41
N HIS A 15 11.57 -25.91 -37.95
CA HIS A 15 11.01 -24.65 -37.45
C HIS A 15 10.79 -24.79 -35.94
N PHE A 16 11.37 -23.92 -35.13
CA PHE A 16 11.07 -23.83 -33.73
C PHE A 16 9.60 -23.44 -33.58
N GLN A 17 8.78 -24.39 -33.14
CA GLN A 17 7.37 -24.15 -32.85
C GLN A 17 7.24 -23.82 -31.38
N SER A 18 6.81 -22.62 -31.09
CA SER A 18 6.54 -22.20 -29.72
C SER A 18 5.40 -23.02 -29.11
N HIS A 19 5.57 -23.55 -27.92
CA HIS A 19 4.49 -24.22 -27.19
C HIS A 19 3.31 -23.29 -26.86
N TYR A 20 3.48 -22.00 -26.97
CA TYR A 20 2.44 -20.99 -26.73
C TYR A 20 1.65 -20.62 -27.99
N ILE A 21 2.14 -21.00 -29.17
CA ILE A 21 1.45 -20.81 -30.46
C ILE A 21 1.02 -22.17 -30.97
N PRO A 22 -0.25 -22.55 -30.79
CA PRO A 22 -0.70 -23.94 -31.08
C PRO A 22 -0.79 -24.24 -32.58
N ASN A 23 -0.97 -23.22 -33.43
CA ASN A 23 -1.15 -23.39 -34.86
C ASN A 23 0.15 -23.85 -35.55
N THR A 24 0.09 -25.01 -36.18
CA THR A 24 1.17 -25.54 -36.99
C THR A 24 1.30 -24.79 -38.32
N THR A 25 2.42 -24.95 -39.01
CA THR A 25 2.62 -24.37 -40.34
C THR A 25 1.54 -24.85 -41.34
N ASP A 26 1.14 -26.13 -41.25
CA ASP A 26 0.12 -26.71 -42.13
C ASP A 26 -1.26 -26.13 -41.83
N GLU A 27 -1.62 -25.98 -40.55
CA GLU A 27 -2.87 -25.32 -40.16
C GLU A 27 -2.92 -23.84 -40.56
N GLN A 28 -1.78 -23.15 -40.47
CA GLN A 28 -1.68 -21.76 -40.97
C GLN A 28 -1.89 -21.71 -42.48
N ALA A 29 -1.32 -22.64 -43.26
CA ALA A 29 -1.53 -22.75 -44.70
C ALA A 29 -2.99 -23.04 -45.04
N GLU A 30 -3.67 -23.95 -44.32
CA GLU A 30 -5.10 -24.20 -44.49
C GLU A 30 -5.95 -22.97 -44.21
N MET A 31 -5.65 -22.21 -43.14
CA MET A 31 -6.34 -20.97 -42.82
C MET A 31 -6.15 -19.91 -43.88
N LEU A 32 -4.95 -19.72 -44.42
CA LEU A 32 -4.67 -18.78 -45.51
C LEU A 32 -5.42 -19.19 -46.79
N ALA A 33 -5.42 -20.47 -47.13
CA ALA A 33 -6.16 -20.99 -48.25
C ALA A 33 -7.68 -20.78 -48.09
N ALA A 34 -8.24 -20.98 -46.91
CA ALA A 34 -9.64 -20.72 -46.59
C ALA A 34 -10.03 -19.22 -46.75
N LEU A 35 -9.08 -18.32 -46.47
CA LEU A 35 -9.23 -16.88 -46.68
C LEU A 35 -8.97 -16.45 -48.12
N GLY A 36 -8.42 -17.31 -48.97
CA GLY A 36 -8.05 -17.01 -50.35
C GLY A 36 -6.87 -16.04 -50.49
N ILE A 37 -5.92 -16.11 -49.53
CA ILE A 37 -4.72 -15.29 -49.51
C ILE A 37 -3.49 -16.17 -49.41
N ASP A 38 -2.32 -15.67 -49.93
CA ASP A 38 -1.09 -16.45 -50.03
C ASP A 38 -0.17 -16.24 -48.84
N SER A 39 -0.37 -15.18 -48.08
CA SER A 39 0.50 -14.85 -46.94
C SER A 39 -0.24 -14.04 -45.86
N ILE A 40 0.25 -14.10 -44.64
CA ILE A 40 -0.20 -13.27 -43.51
C ILE A 40 -0.07 -11.78 -43.82
N ASP A 41 0.93 -11.37 -44.63
CA ASP A 41 1.15 -9.97 -44.98
C ASP A 41 -0.03 -9.35 -45.74
N HIS A 42 -0.83 -10.18 -46.44
CA HIS A 42 -2.07 -9.71 -47.09
C HIS A 42 -3.13 -9.19 -46.09
N LEU A 43 -3.13 -9.70 -44.86
CA LEU A 43 -4.02 -9.23 -43.80
C LEU A 43 -3.69 -7.82 -43.30
N PHE A 44 -2.49 -7.33 -43.62
CA PHE A 44 -2.00 -6.00 -43.25
C PHE A 44 -1.91 -5.06 -44.48
N ALA A 45 -2.57 -5.41 -45.58
CA ALA A 45 -2.49 -4.66 -46.83
C ALA A 45 -3.05 -3.21 -46.74
N ASP A 46 -3.92 -2.93 -45.77
CA ASP A 46 -4.45 -1.60 -45.47
C ASP A 46 -3.46 -0.71 -44.69
N ILE A 47 -2.35 -1.29 -44.13
CA ILE A 47 -1.28 -0.52 -43.50
C ILE A 47 -0.29 -0.10 -44.61
N PRO A 48 0.00 1.21 -44.80
CA PRO A 48 1.00 1.66 -45.76
C PRO A 48 2.38 1.01 -45.50
N ASP A 49 3.09 0.63 -46.57
CA ASP A 49 4.37 -0.11 -46.51
C ASP A 49 5.43 0.54 -45.60
N GLN A 50 5.48 1.88 -45.59
CA GLN A 50 6.42 2.64 -44.74
C GLN A 50 6.22 2.45 -43.25
N PHE A 51 5.06 1.93 -42.81
CA PHE A 51 4.74 1.67 -41.41
C PHE A 51 4.72 0.17 -41.07
N ARG A 52 4.89 -0.69 -42.10
CA ARG A 52 5.00 -2.13 -41.90
C ARG A 52 6.42 -2.53 -41.56
N ASN A 53 6.58 -3.43 -40.61
CA ASN A 53 7.87 -4.01 -40.22
C ASN A 53 8.99 -2.95 -40.02
N PRO A 54 8.77 -1.94 -39.12
CA PRO A 54 9.78 -0.92 -38.88
C PRO A 54 11.08 -1.57 -38.36
N ALA A 55 12.22 -1.08 -38.81
CA ALA A 55 13.49 -1.50 -38.24
C ALA A 55 13.57 -1.02 -36.79
N LEU A 56 13.64 -1.96 -35.86
CA LEU A 56 13.79 -1.67 -34.44
C LEU A 56 15.28 -1.71 -34.05
N ASP A 57 15.77 -0.61 -33.48
CA ASP A 57 17.12 -0.54 -32.88
C ASP A 57 17.07 -1.10 -31.46
N LEU A 58 16.84 -2.40 -31.36
CA LEU A 58 16.83 -3.14 -30.10
C LEU A 58 18.02 -4.12 -30.06
N PRO A 59 18.57 -4.35 -28.85
CA PRO A 59 19.60 -5.39 -28.69
C PRO A 59 19.06 -6.77 -29.08
N ALA A 60 19.92 -7.66 -29.48
CA ALA A 60 19.56 -9.05 -29.78
C ALA A 60 18.90 -9.70 -28.55
N PRO A 61 17.87 -10.58 -28.73
CA PRO A 61 17.25 -11.27 -27.64
C PRO A 61 18.24 -12.18 -26.91
N LEU A 62 18.19 -12.14 -25.59
CA LEU A 62 18.97 -13.02 -24.72
C LEU A 62 18.23 -14.33 -24.47
N SER A 63 18.96 -15.40 -24.23
CA SER A 63 18.39 -16.63 -23.70
C SER A 63 17.93 -16.44 -22.24
N GLU A 64 17.05 -17.32 -21.75
CA GLU A 64 16.59 -17.29 -20.35
C GLU A 64 17.77 -17.31 -19.36
N LEU A 65 18.79 -18.13 -19.62
CA LEU A 65 19.99 -18.21 -18.77
C LEU A 65 20.78 -16.89 -18.75
N GLU A 66 20.93 -16.22 -19.90
CA GLU A 66 21.61 -14.93 -19.99
C GLU A 66 20.84 -13.83 -19.29
N ILE A 67 19.51 -13.76 -19.47
CA ILE A 67 18.64 -12.82 -18.76
C ILE A 67 18.74 -13.03 -17.25
N GLN A 68 18.66 -14.27 -16.77
CA GLN A 68 18.79 -14.57 -15.34
C GLN A 68 20.12 -14.09 -14.76
N LYS A 69 21.24 -14.33 -15.48
CA LYS A 69 22.57 -13.87 -15.03
C LYS A 69 22.68 -12.35 -15.01
N GLU A 70 22.19 -11.69 -16.04
CA GLU A 70 22.24 -10.23 -16.13
C GLU A 70 21.41 -9.58 -15.04
N LEU A 71 20.13 -9.99 -14.87
CA LEU A 71 19.24 -9.48 -13.86
C LEU A 71 19.72 -9.80 -12.43
N ALA A 72 20.27 -10.98 -12.19
CA ALA A 72 20.89 -11.31 -10.91
C ALA A 72 22.09 -10.41 -10.60
N GLY A 73 22.92 -10.09 -11.62
CA GLY A 73 24.03 -9.15 -11.49
C GLY A 73 23.58 -7.71 -11.18
N MET A 74 22.45 -7.27 -11.75
CA MET A 74 21.85 -5.98 -11.43
C MET A 74 21.27 -6.00 -10.01
N ALA A 75 20.53 -7.05 -9.64
CA ALA A 75 19.93 -7.21 -8.33
C ALA A 75 20.97 -7.24 -7.20
N ALA A 76 22.14 -7.84 -7.43
CA ALA A 76 23.23 -7.90 -6.45
C ALA A 76 23.82 -6.52 -6.08
N LYS A 77 23.51 -5.46 -6.83
CA LYS A 77 23.91 -4.09 -6.49
C LYS A 77 22.99 -3.44 -5.46
N ASN A 78 21.82 -4.02 -5.22
CA ASN A 78 20.88 -3.53 -4.22
C ASN A 78 21.24 -4.05 -2.82
N ARG A 79 20.78 -3.32 -1.81
CA ARG A 79 20.79 -3.75 -0.40
C ARG A 79 19.36 -4.11 0.01
N PRO A 80 18.97 -5.38 0.04
CA PRO A 80 17.65 -5.77 0.51
C PRO A 80 17.56 -5.64 2.03
N LEU A 81 16.37 -5.43 2.55
CA LEU A 81 16.07 -5.56 3.99
C LEU A 81 16.57 -6.92 4.50
N GLY A 82 17.10 -6.93 5.73
CA GLY A 82 17.73 -8.12 6.31
C GLY A 82 19.23 -8.31 5.96
N SER A 83 19.82 -7.47 5.07
CA SER A 83 21.28 -7.47 4.88
C SER A 83 22.06 -6.69 5.93
N GLY A 84 21.36 -6.01 6.84
CA GLY A 84 21.85 -5.25 7.99
C GLY A 84 20.69 -4.61 8.72
N PRO A 85 20.92 -4.02 9.92
CA PRO A 85 19.90 -3.33 10.69
C PRO A 85 19.28 -2.18 9.87
N SER A 86 17.95 -2.07 9.91
CA SER A 86 17.18 -0.99 9.29
C SER A 86 16.34 -0.28 10.33
N PHE A 87 16.45 1.05 10.33
CA PHE A 87 15.66 1.95 11.19
C PHE A 87 14.86 2.96 10.36
N LEU A 88 14.63 2.63 9.10
CA LEU A 88 13.81 3.42 8.19
C LEU A 88 12.36 2.97 8.25
N GLY A 89 11.44 3.96 8.31
CA GLY A 89 10.00 3.76 8.33
C GLY A 89 9.31 4.74 7.39
N ALA A 90 8.54 5.68 7.96
CA ALA A 90 7.84 6.75 7.25
C ALA A 90 6.74 6.27 6.29
N GLY A 91 6.06 5.17 6.65
CA GLY A 91 4.89 4.65 5.93
C GLY A 91 5.08 3.29 5.25
N SER A 92 6.30 2.75 5.24
CA SER A 92 6.58 1.37 4.85
C SER A 92 7.54 0.76 5.88
N TYR A 93 7.18 -0.39 6.42
CA TYR A 93 7.82 -0.93 7.62
C TYR A 93 8.32 -2.34 7.41
N ASP A 94 9.46 -2.66 8.04
CA ASP A 94 9.97 -4.03 8.09
C ASP A 94 9.32 -4.76 9.26
N HIS A 95 8.31 -5.57 8.96
CA HIS A 95 7.61 -6.42 9.93
C HIS A 95 7.80 -7.90 9.59
N PHE A 96 7.67 -8.76 10.59
CA PHE A 96 7.72 -10.20 10.41
C PHE A 96 6.56 -10.71 9.55
N ILE A 97 6.90 -11.43 8.49
CA ILE A 97 5.93 -12.05 7.60
C ILE A 97 5.86 -13.57 7.90
N PRO A 98 4.77 -14.07 8.49
CA PRO A 98 4.60 -15.49 8.75
C PRO A 98 4.77 -16.35 7.50
N ALA A 99 5.51 -17.45 7.63
CA ALA A 99 5.84 -18.35 6.51
C ALA A 99 4.60 -18.94 5.80
N ILE A 100 3.45 -18.99 6.48
CA ILE A 100 2.20 -19.49 5.92
C ILE A 100 1.59 -18.60 4.82
N ILE A 101 1.93 -17.31 4.79
CA ILE A 101 1.31 -16.35 3.86
C ILE A 101 1.65 -16.70 2.41
N LYS A 102 2.93 -16.79 2.08
CA LYS A 102 3.38 -17.03 0.70
C LYS A 102 2.78 -18.30 0.08
N PRO A 103 2.79 -19.48 0.72
CA PRO A 103 2.17 -20.69 0.18
C PRO A 103 0.68 -20.56 -0.08
N LEU A 104 -0.06 -19.77 0.72
CA LEU A 104 -1.49 -19.58 0.53
C LEU A 104 -1.81 -18.62 -0.60
N ILE A 105 -1.17 -17.46 -0.65
CA ILE A 105 -1.45 -16.45 -1.70
C ILE A 105 -0.98 -16.89 -3.10
N THR A 106 -0.04 -17.83 -3.19
CA THR A 106 0.44 -18.37 -4.49
C THR A 106 -0.33 -19.58 -4.97
N ARG A 107 -1.40 -20.00 -4.28
CA ARG A 107 -2.27 -21.07 -4.78
C ARG A 107 -2.96 -20.63 -6.07
N GLY A 108 -3.09 -21.58 -7.03
CA GLY A 108 -3.71 -21.31 -8.33
C GLY A 108 -5.11 -20.70 -8.23
N GLU A 109 -5.88 -21.12 -7.22
CA GLU A 109 -7.26 -20.66 -7.00
C GLU A 109 -7.34 -19.14 -6.70
N PHE A 110 -6.29 -18.56 -6.13
CA PHE A 110 -6.23 -17.15 -5.79
C PHE A 110 -5.42 -16.34 -6.80
N ILE A 111 -4.22 -16.82 -7.20
CA ILE A 111 -3.32 -16.06 -8.06
C ILE A 111 -3.86 -15.86 -9.48
N THR A 112 -4.74 -16.75 -9.95
CA THR A 112 -5.41 -16.65 -11.25
C THR A 112 -6.75 -15.91 -11.18
N ALA A 113 -7.26 -15.62 -9.98
CA ALA A 113 -8.50 -14.86 -9.81
C ALA A 113 -8.27 -13.38 -10.18
N TYR A 114 -9.26 -12.82 -10.91
CA TYR A 114 -9.28 -11.39 -11.21
C TYR A 114 -10.43 -10.74 -10.44
N THR A 115 -11.47 -10.29 -11.11
CA THR A 115 -12.64 -9.74 -10.43
C THR A 115 -13.73 -10.80 -10.28
N PRO A 116 -14.26 -11.05 -9.07
CA PRO A 116 -15.24 -12.10 -8.83
C PRO A 116 -16.66 -11.70 -9.23
N TYR A 117 -16.89 -11.33 -10.51
CA TYR A 117 -18.22 -10.92 -10.99
C TYR A 117 -19.23 -12.07 -11.00
N GLN A 118 -18.79 -13.28 -11.34
CA GLN A 118 -19.64 -14.45 -11.35
C GLN A 118 -19.59 -15.13 -9.97
N ALA A 119 -20.57 -14.83 -9.14
CA ALA A 119 -20.62 -15.30 -7.77
C ALA A 119 -20.60 -16.83 -7.68
N GLU A 120 -21.30 -17.54 -8.61
CA GLU A 120 -21.34 -19.00 -8.66
C GLU A 120 -19.98 -19.65 -8.88
N ALA A 121 -19.06 -18.99 -9.57
CA ALA A 121 -17.71 -19.50 -9.84
C ALA A 121 -16.65 -18.97 -8.86
N SER A 122 -16.96 -17.97 -8.04
CA SER A 122 -15.99 -17.19 -7.26
C SER A 122 -16.29 -17.17 -5.76
N GLN A 123 -16.96 -18.19 -5.23
CA GLN A 123 -17.39 -18.21 -3.82
C GLN A 123 -16.23 -18.12 -2.84
N GLY A 124 -15.10 -18.80 -3.11
CA GLY A 124 -13.91 -18.73 -2.25
C GLY A 124 -13.31 -17.33 -2.20
N THR A 125 -13.15 -16.65 -3.34
CA THR A 125 -12.64 -15.29 -3.41
C THR A 125 -13.59 -14.29 -2.73
N LEU A 126 -14.90 -14.42 -2.95
CA LEU A 126 -15.90 -13.56 -2.31
C LEU A 126 -15.95 -13.75 -0.80
N GLN A 127 -15.78 -15.00 -0.32
CA GLN A 127 -15.68 -15.28 1.11
C GLN A 127 -14.43 -14.62 1.72
N VAL A 128 -13.27 -14.72 1.07
CA VAL A 128 -12.04 -14.05 1.53
C VAL A 128 -12.26 -12.55 1.63
N ILE A 129 -12.88 -11.92 0.63
CA ILE A 129 -13.19 -10.48 0.68
C ILE A 129 -14.10 -10.16 1.87
N TYR A 130 -15.13 -10.99 2.12
CA TYR A 130 -16.02 -10.80 3.26
C TYR A 130 -15.29 -10.94 4.60
N GLU A 131 -14.39 -11.91 4.72
CA GLU A 131 -13.55 -12.10 5.91
C GLU A 131 -12.58 -10.93 6.10
N PHE A 132 -11.92 -10.45 5.02
CA PHE A 132 -11.10 -9.24 5.03
C PHE A 132 -11.87 -8.03 5.58
N GLN A 133 -13.07 -7.77 5.04
CA GLN A 133 -13.93 -6.69 5.51
C GLN A 133 -14.23 -6.81 7.01
N THR A 134 -14.54 -8.02 7.47
CA THR A 134 -14.81 -8.27 8.90
C THR A 134 -13.60 -8.00 9.77
N LEU A 135 -12.41 -8.45 9.33
CA LEU A 135 -11.17 -8.24 10.06
C LEU A 135 -10.78 -6.76 10.13
N VAL A 136 -10.94 -6.01 9.04
CA VAL A 136 -10.71 -4.55 9.01
C VAL A 136 -11.70 -3.81 9.90
N CYS A 137 -12.99 -4.19 9.90
CA CYS A 137 -13.99 -3.63 10.83
C CYS A 137 -13.56 -3.83 12.29
N ASN A 138 -13.17 -5.06 12.64
CA ASN A 138 -12.74 -5.39 14.00
C ASN A 138 -11.46 -4.66 14.39
N LEU A 139 -10.51 -4.54 13.46
CA LEU A 139 -9.23 -3.87 13.68
C LEU A 139 -9.39 -2.39 13.98
N TYR A 140 -10.32 -1.72 13.29
CA TYR A 140 -10.53 -0.28 13.40
C TYR A 140 -11.70 0.13 14.30
N GLY A 141 -12.47 -0.84 14.80
CA GLY A 141 -13.67 -0.56 15.60
C GLY A 141 -14.78 0.07 14.77
N MET A 142 -14.87 -0.27 13.47
CA MET A 142 -15.84 0.30 12.53
C MET A 142 -16.90 -0.72 12.13
N GLU A 143 -17.99 -0.24 11.51
CA GLU A 143 -19.16 -1.06 11.20
C GLU A 143 -19.10 -1.71 9.82
N VAL A 144 -18.48 -1.05 8.84
CA VAL A 144 -18.39 -1.52 7.45
C VAL A 144 -17.00 -1.25 6.89
N ALA A 145 -16.43 -2.25 6.18
CA ALA A 145 -15.22 -2.10 5.39
C ALA A 145 -15.44 -2.57 3.95
N ASN A 146 -14.67 -2.06 3.01
CA ASN A 146 -14.71 -2.47 1.61
C ASN A 146 -13.72 -3.61 1.30
N ALA A 147 -13.67 -4.02 0.03
CA ALA A 147 -12.81 -5.10 -0.46
C ALA A 147 -11.32 -4.73 -0.55
N GLY A 148 -10.93 -3.56 -0.03
CA GLY A 148 -9.59 -2.99 -0.14
C GLY A 148 -9.51 -1.90 -1.22
N MET A 149 -8.45 -1.09 -1.09
CA MET A 149 -8.07 0.00 -1.98
C MET A 149 -6.68 -0.27 -2.55
N TYR A 150 -6.08 0.68 -3.28
CA TYR A 150 -4.73 0.49 -3.84
C TYR A 150 -3.66 0.56 -2.75
N ASP A 151 -3.69 1.60 -1.93
CA ASP A 151 -2.75 1.86 -0.83
C ASP A 151 -3.36 2.81 0.22
N GLY A 152 -2.60 3.11 1.27
CA GLY A 152 -3.05 4.02 2.33
C GLY A 152 -3.30 5.45 1.86
N ALA A 153 -2.47 5.97 0.96
CA ALA A 153 -2.57 7.34 0.46
C ALA A 153 -3.83 7.55 -0.38
N THR A 154 -4.10 6.64 -1.32
CA THR A 154 -5.32 6.68 -2.14
C THR A 154 -6.57 6.40 -1.32
N SER A 155 -6.49 5.52 -0.31
CA SER A 155 -7.58 5.29 0.64
C SER A 155 -7.96 6.57 1.37
N LEU A 156 -6.97 7.32 1.85
CA LEU A 156 -7.19 8.56 2.58
C LEU A 156 -7.75 9.67 1.68
N ALA A 157 -7.26 9.77 0.45
CA ALA A 157 -7.79 10.72 -0.55
C ALA A 157 -9.26 10.43 -0.89
N GLU A 158 -9.60 9.17 -1.14
CA GLU A 158 -10.98 8.75 -1.39
C GLU A 158 -11.89 8.96 -0.17
N ALA A 159 -11.34 8.83 1.05
CA ALA A 159 -12.07 9.13 2.28
C ALA A 159 -12.39 10.63 2.39
N ALA A 160 -11.46 11.51 2.05
CA ALA A 160 -11.70 12.95 2.00
C ALA A 160 -12.78 13.30 0.95
N LEU A 161 -12.69 12.74 -0.26
CA LEU A 161 -13.73 12.91 -1.29
C LEU A 161 -15.09 12.36 -0.84
N MET A 162 -15.10 11.22 -0.14
CA MET A 162 -16.32 10.65 0.41
C MET A 162 -16.94 11.57 1.46
N ALA A 163 -16.13 12.17 2.33
CA ALA A 163 -16.60 13.13 3.33
C ALA A 163 -17.24 14.36 2.67
N CYS A 164 -16.64 14.89 1.60
CA CYS A 164 -17.23 15.98 0.81
C CYS A 164 -18.60 15.59 0.22
N ARG A 165 -18.73 14.38 -0.33
CA ARG A 165 -20.01 13.89 -0.86
C ARG A 165 -21.09 13.72 0.21
N VAL A 166 -20.71 13.24 1.41
CA VAL A 166 -21.62 13.03 2.54
C VAL A 166 -22.11 14.36 3.10
N THR A 167 -21.19 15.29 3.36
CA THR A 167 -21.51 16.60 3.97
C THR A 167 -22.02 17.61 2.95
N LYS A 168 -21.79 17.39 1.65
CA LYS A 168 -22.04 18.33 0.54
C LYS A 168 -21.28 19.64 0.72
N ARG A 169 -20.06 19.55 1.24
CA ARG A 169 -19.12 20.66 1.44
C ARG A 169 -17.84 20.41 0.64
N GLU A 170 -17.12 21.44 0.26
CA GLU A 170 -15.98 21.37 -0.65
C GLU A 170 -14.68 21.90 -0.01
N LYS A 171 -14.55 21.70 1.31
CA LYS A 171 -13.37 22.13 2.07
C LYS A 171 -12.89 21.02 2.99
N VAL A 172 -11.62 20.64 2.85
CA VAL A 172 -10.93 19.61 3.64
C VAL A 172 -9.91 20.27 4.53
N ALA A 173 -10.01 20.06 5.84
CA ALA A 173 -8.99 20.45 6.82
C ALA A 173 -7.99 19.31 6.98
N LEU A 174 -6.73 19.51 6.60
CA LEU A 174 -5.67 18.51 6.62
C LEU A 174 -4.68 18.82 7.73
N ALA A 175 -4.52 17.95 8.71
CA ALA A 175 -3.56 18.15 9.79
C ALA A 175 -2.12 18.27 9.27
N ASN A 176 -1.33 19.20 9.81
CA ASN A 176 0.06 19.40 9.42
C ASN A 176 1.00 18.26 9.84
N SER A 177 0.50 17.35 10.68
CA SER A 177 1.17 16.15 11.18
C SER A 177 0.92 14.88 10.33
N ILE A 178 0.29 15.02 9.16
CA ILE A 178 0.10 13.92 8.19
C ILE A 178 1.36 13.76 7.31
N SER A 179 1.58 12.54 6.85
CA SER A 179 2.61 12.22 5.86
C SER A 179 2.59 13.18 4.67
N PRO A 180 3.73 13.80 4.30
CA PRO A 180 3.81 14.67 3.12
C PRO A 180 3.36 13.97 1.82
N ALA A 181 3.67 12.68 1.67
CA ALA A 181 3.23 11.88 0.52
C ALA A 181 1.70 11.74 0.48
N TYR A 182 1.07 11.47 1.62
CA TYR A 182 -0.39 11.38 1.71
C TYR A 182 -1.05 12.75 1.43
N SER A 183 -0.48 13.82 1.98
CA SER A 183 -0.93 15.19 1.70
C SER A 183 -0.89 15.52 0.20
N ALA A 184 0.18 15.13 -0.50
CA ALA A 184 0.31 15.35 -1.94
C ALA A 184 -0.76 14.61 -2.74
N VAL A 185 -1.05 13.35 -2.40
CA VAL A 185 -2.10 12.55 -3.06
C VAL A 185 -3.48 13.16 -2.80
N ILE A 186 -3.81 13.53 -1.55
CA ILE A 186 -5.09 14.20 -1.23
C ILE A 186 -5.27 15.47 -2.06
N ARG A 187 -4.23 16.31 -2.14
CA ARG A 187 -4.28 17.55 -2.95
C ARG A 187 -4.52 17.27 -4.41
N THR A 188 -3.86 16.25 -4.98
CA THR A 188 -4.06 15.84 -6.38
C THR A 188 -5.50 15.43 -6.65
N TYR A 189 -6.11 14.63 -5.75
CA TYR A 189 -7.50 14.20 -5.88
C TYR A 189 -8.49 15.36 -5.70
N CYS A 190 -8.27 16.20 -4.72
CA CYS A 190 -9.14 17.34 -4.42
C CYS A 190 -9.09 18.42 -5.52
N GLN A 191 -7.90 18.71 -6.05
CA GLN A 191 -7.70 19.74 -7.08
C GLN A 191 -8.53 19.45 -8.34
N SER A 192 -8.66 18.19 -8.74
CA SER A 192 -9.43 17.81 -9.92
C SER A 192 -10.95 18.01 -9.77
N GLN A 193 -11.42 18.30 -8.57
CA GLN A 193 -12.84 18.50 -8.22
C GLN A 193 -13.09 19.86 -7.57
N ASP A 194 -12.15 20.81 -7.69
CA ASP A 194 -12.22 22.16 -7.11
C ASP A 194 -12.45 22.21 -5.59
N ILE A 195 -12.04 21.14 -4.87
CA ILE A 195 -12.15 21.01 -3.42
C ILE A 195 -10.95 21.71 -2.76
N ALA A 196 -11.22 22.66 -1.86
CA ALA A 196 -10.20 23.37 -1.11
C ALA A 196 -9.53 22.47 -0.05
N VAL A 197 -8.20 22.52 0.06
CA VAL A 197 -7.43 21.81 1.09
C VAL A 197 -6.66 22.80 1.93
N GLU A 198 -7.08 22.97 3.19
CA GLU A 198 -6.45 23.84 4.17
C GLU A 198 -5.61 23.02 5.16
N ILE A 199 -4.38 23.52 5.46
CA ILE A 199 -3.55 22.89 6.49
C ILE A 199 -3.96 23.47 7.85
N VAL A 200 -4.20 22.59 8.82
CA VAL A 200 -4.55 22.96 10.18
C VAL A 200 -3.57 22.38 11.20
N ASP A 201 -3.39 23.08 12.31
CA ASP A 201 -2.65 22.57 13.46
C ASP A 201 -3.61 21.71 14.32
N PRO A 202 -3.33 20.42 14.54
CA PRO A 202 -4.20 19.56 15.35
C PRO A 202 -4.27 20.01 16.82
N SER A 203 -3.32 20.77 17.33
CA SER A 203 -3.38 21.30 18.71
C SER A 203 -4.51 22.33 18.88
N SER A 204 -4.86 23.05 17.79
CA SER A 204 -5.91 24.07 17.74
C SER A 204 -6.51 24.16 16.33
N PRO A 205 -7.25 23.15 15.86
CA PRO A 205 -7.74 23.11 14.49
C PRO A 205 -8.79 24.21 14.24
N ALA A 206 -8.52 25.05 13.25
CA ALA A 206 -9.47 26.08 12.81
C ALA A 206 -10.48 25.43 11.85
N LEU A 207 -11.60 24.94 12.38
CA LEU A 207 -12.71 24.36 11.63
C LEU A 207 -13.91 25.30 11.61
N ASP A 208 -14.66 25.29 10.53
CA ASP A 208 -15.87 26.10 10.36
C ASP A 208 -17.03 25.29 9.71
N GLY A 209 -18.16 25.93 9.52
CA GLY A 209 -19.35 25.31 8.94
C GLY A 209 -19.24 24.89 7.48
N GLU A 210 -18.19 25.34 6.75
CA GLU A 210 -17.91 24.95 5.37
C GLU A 210 -16.97 23.74 5.29
N THR A 211 -16.35 23.35 6.41
CA THR A 211 -15.41 22.22 6.47
C THR A 211 -16.17 20.89 6.33
N ALA A 212 -15.82 20.11 5.32
CA ALA A 212 -16.39 18.77 5.07
C ALA A 212 -15.84 17.73 6.05
N CYS A 213 -14.54 17.75 6.29
CA CYS A 213 -13.87 16.85 7.22
C CYS A 213 -12.57 17.43 7.74
N ILE A 214 -12.14 16.93 8.90
CA ILE A 214 -10.75 16.95 9.31
C ILE A 214 -10.10 15.61 8.95
N VAL A 215 -8.91 15.66 8.36
CA VAL A 215 -8.11 14.48 8.00
C VAL A 215 -6.93 14.40 8.95
N LEU A 216 -6.78 13.28 9.62
CA LEU A 216 -5.83 13.01 10.69
C LEU A 216 -5.01 11.74 10.39
N GLN A 217 -3.85 11.62 11.01
CA GLN A 217 -3.06 10.38 11.03
C GLN A 217 -2.77 9.99 12.48
N TYR A 218 -2.97 8.70 12.83
CA TYR A 218 -2.90 8.17 14.20
C TYR A 218 -2.25 6.78 14.24
N PRO A 219 -1.03 6.59 14.77
CA PRO A 219 -0.10 7.66 15.18
C PRO A 219 0.17 8.64 14.02
N ASN A 220 0.57 9.88 14.35
CA ASN A 220 0.86 10.86 13.31
C ASN A 220 2.15 10.51 12.53
N TYR A 221 2.48 11.29 11.48
CA TYR A 221 3.63 11.03 10.62
C TYR A 221 4.97 10.93 11.36
N PHE A 222 5.09 11.62 12.48
CA PHE A 222 6.30 11.58 13.31
C PHE A 222 6.26 10.48 14.38
N GLY A 223 5.22 9.64 14.38
CA GLY A 223 5.03 8.51 15.30
C GLY A 223 4.27 8.84 16.58
N TYR A 224 3.90 10.09 16.82
CA TYR A 224 3.31 10.55 18.10
C TYR A 224 1.80 10.37 18.15
N ILE A 225 1.29 10.22 19.38
CA ILE A 225 -0.12 10.01 19.69
C ILE A 225 -0.75 11.36 20.01
N GLU A 226 -1.68 11.81 19.17
CA GLU A 226 -2.46 13.03 19.39
C GLU A 226 -3.75 12.74 20.16
N ASP A 227 -4.36 13.78 20.76
CA ASP A 227 -5.65 13.68 21.44
C ASP A 227 -6.79 13.53 20.42
N LEU A 228 -6.97 12.29 19.95
CA LEU A 228 -7.93 11.98 18.89
C LEU A 228 -9.37 12.26 19.31
N GLN A 229 -9.74 12.07 20.61
CA GLN A 229 -11.10 12.37 21.09
C GLN A 229 -11.42 13.86 20.90
N LYS A 230 -10.54 14.74 21.36
CA LYS A 230 -10.71 16.19 21.21
C LYS A 230 -10.83 16.62 19.76
N LEU A 231 -10.05 16.01 18.85
CA LEU A 231 -10.07 16.33 17.42
C LEU A 231 -11.38 15.88 16.75
N VAL A 232 -11.86 14.69 17.08
CA VAL A 232 -13.15 14.17 16.60
C VAL A 232 -14.30 15.05 17.10
N ASP A 233 -14.31 15.39 18.38
CA ASP A 233 -15.35 16.25 18.97
C ASP A 233 -15.36 17.65 18.32
N SER A 234 -14.18 18.20 18.02
CA SER A 234 -14.03 19.49 17.33
C SER A 234 -14.62 19.46 15.92
N ALA A 235 -14.43 18.35 15.18
CA ALA A 235 -15.01 18.17 13.85
C ALA A 235 -16.54 18.08 13.93
N HIS A 236 -17.05 17.23 14.81
CA HIS A 236 -18.48 17.01 14.96
C HIS A 236 -19.22 18.29 15.43
N ALA A 237 -18.59 19.11 16.26
CA ALA A 237 -19.14 20.40 16.68
C ALA A 237 -19.42 21.36 15.51
N GLN A 238 -18.69 21.22 14.39
CA GLN A 238 -18.89 21.99 13.15
C GLN A 238 -19.70 21.21 12.08
N GLY A 239 -20.20 20.00 12.43
CA GLY A 239 -20.86 19.11 11.48
C GLY A 239 -19.92 18.59 10.38
N ALA A 240 -18.62 18.63 10.60
CA ALA A 240 -17.61 18.03 9.76
C ALA A 240 -17.37 16.56 10.16
N LEU A 241 -16.92 15.73 9.23
CA LEU A 241 -16.54 14.35 9.52
C LEU A 241 -15.10 14.25 10.01
N ALA A 242 -14.83 13.27 10.87
CA ALA A 242 -13.49 12.88 11.29
C ALA A 242 -13.00 11.72 10.43
N VAL A 243 -11.99 11.97 9.60
CA VAL A 243 -11.32 10.99 8.74
C VAL A 243 -9.94 10.69 9.33
N VAL A 244 -9.67 9.44 9.68
CA VAL A 244 -8.44 9.05 10.37
C VAL A 244 -7.69 7.98 9.57
N SER A 245 -6.45 8.26 9.20
CA SER A 245 -5.52 7.25 8.71
C SER A 245 -4.74 6.66 9.88
N THR A 246 -4.62 5.33 9.94
CA THR A 246 -3.93 4.69 11.07
C THR A 246 -3.02 3.55 10.62
N ASP A 247 -1.93 3.37 11.36
CA ASP A 247 -1.11 2.16 11.26
C ASP A 247 -1.89 0.97 11.86
N PRO A 248 -2.17 -0.09 11.07
CA PRO A 248 -2.91 -1.24 11.54
C PRO A 248 -2.21 -1.99 12.69
N THR A 249 -0.88 -1.96 12.76
CA THR A 249 -0.10 -2.61 13.84
C THR A 249 -0.31 -1.91 15.18
N ALA A 250 -0.39 -0.58 15.17
CA ALA A 250 -0.67 0.22 16.37
C ALA A 250 -2.00 -0.16 17.04
N MET A 251 -2.98 -0.64 16.26
CA MET A 251 -4.28 -1.09 16.77
C MET A 251 -4.21 -2.36 17.62
N GLY A 252 -3.07 -3.04 17.64
CA GLY A 252 -2.80 -4.11 18.60
C GLY A 252 -2.66 -3.63 20.05
N MET A 253 -2.37 -2.34 20.25
CA MET A 253 -2.07 -1.75 21.57
C MET A 253 -2.92 -0.52 21.92
N PHE A 254 -3.18 0.37 20.96
CA PHE A 254 -3.92 1.60 21.17
C PHE A 254 -5.43 1.42 20.92
N GLN A 255 -6.23 2.32 21.50
CA GLN A 255 -7.65 2.39 21.19
C GLN A 255 -7.87 2.74 19.73
N THR A 256 -8.85 2.08 19.13
CA THR A 256 -9.16 2.24 17.71
C THR A 256 -9.80 3.61 17.42
N PRO A 257 -9.60 4.18 16.21
CA PRO A 257 -10.29 5.43 15.84
C PRO A 257 -11.82 5.36 15.93
N GLY A 258 -12.42 4.20 15.63
CA GLY A 258 -13.86 3.98 15.79
C GLY A 258 -14.34 4.14 17.24
N HIS A 259 -13.51 3.78 18.23
CA HIS A 259 -13.83 3.99 19.65
C HIS A 259 -13.97 5.49 19.99
N TYR A 260 -13.14 6.34 19.36
CA TYR A 260 -13.21 7.80 19.53
C TYR A 260 -14.30 8.46 18.66
N GLY A 261 -15.08 7.68 17.90
CA GLY A 261 -16.18 8.18 17.09
C GLY A 261 -15.79 8.64 15.68
N ALA A 262 -14.58 8.29 15.18
CA ALA A 262 -14.21 8.56 13.79
C ALA A 262 -15.28 8.08 12.81
N ASP A 263 -15.50 8.83 11.73
CA ASP A 263 -16.55 8.53 10.75
C ASP A 263 -16.03 7.65 9.62
N ILE A 264 -14.76 7.87 9.22
CA ILE A 264 -14.07 7.08 8.20
C ILE A 264 -12.66 6.79 8.72
N VAL A 265 -12.26 5.52 8.66
CA VAL A 265 -10.92 5.08 9.06
C VAL A 265 -10.24 4.40 7.89
N THR A 266 -9.02 4.83 7.60
CA THR A 266 -8.19 4.27 6.53
C THR A 266 -6.82 3.84 7.06
N GLY A 267 -6.04 3.20 6.23
CA GLY A 267 -4.65 2.85 6.54
C GLY A 267 -3.99 2.12 5.38
N ASP A 268 -2.69 1.91 5.50
CA ASP A 268 -1.96 1.03 4.61
C ASP A 268 -1.85 -0.36 5.25
N GLY A 269 -2.21 -1.39 4.51
CA GLY A 269 -2.14 -2.78 4.96
C GLY A 269 -0.77 -3.44 4.78
N GLN A 270 0.26 -2.71 4.34
CA GLN A 270 1.60 -3.25 4.15
C GLN A 270 2.12 -4.00 5.39
N PRO A 271 1.97 -3.50 6.62
CA PRO A 271 2.42 -4.21 7.83
C PRO A 271 1.76 -5.57 8.06
N LEU A 272 0.65 -5.85 7.40
CA LEU A 272 -0.13 -7.07 7.57
C LEU A 272 0.35 -8.20 6.64
N GLY A 273 1.65 -8.48 6.65
CA GLY A 273 2.23 -9.62 5.93
C GLY A 273 2.60 -9.35 4.47
N ILE A 274 2.82 -8.08 4.10
CA ILE A 274 3.23 -7.66 2.77
C ILE A 274 4.66 -7.11 2.85
N PRO A 275 5.60 -7.56 2.00
CA PRO A 275 6.96 -7.04 1.99
C PRO A 275 6.98 -5.60 1.46
N SER A 276 8.00 -4.81 1.84
CA SER A 276 8.15 -3.42 1.42
C SER A 276 8.33 -3.22 -0.09
N SER A 277 8.89 -4.20 -0.81
CA SER A 277 8.88 -4.37 -2.29
C SER A 277 9.07 -3.07 -3.08
N TYR A 278 10.09 -2.26 -2.76
CA TYR A 278 10.37 -0.98 -3.43
C TYR A 278 9.19 0.04 -3.40
N GLY A 279 8.31 -0.04 -2.43
CA GLY A 279 7.16 0.86 -2.29
C GLY A 279 5.83 0.34 -2.85
N GLY A 280 5.74 -0.95 -3.10
CA GLY A 280 4.47 -1.56 -3.49
C GLY A 280 4.56 -2.69 -4.54
N PRO A 281 3.40 -3.19 -4.98
CA PRO A 281 2.06 -2.74 -4.55
C PRO A 281 1.75 -3.12 -3.10
N TYR A 282 0.82 -2.36 -2.47
CA TYR A 282 0.33 -2.61 -1.11
C TYR A 282 -1.17 -2.90 -1.12
N VAL A 283 -1.87 -2.69 -0.02
CA VAL A 283 -3.33 -2.72 0.04
C VAL A 283 -3.84 -1.60 0.93
N GLY A 284 -4.75 -0.80 0.43
CA GLY A 284 -5.41 0.22 1.22
C GLY A 284 -6.55 -0.37 2.04
N LEU A 285 -6.58 -0.03 3.32
CA LEU A 285 -7.66 -0.36 4.24
C LEU A 285 -8.65 0.80 4.30
N PHE A 286 -9.94 0.49 4.32
CA PHE A 286 -10.99 1.50 4.33
C PHE A 286 -12.22 0.99 5.07
N ALA A 287 -12.61 1.69 6.12
CA ALA A 287 -13.80 1.36 6.90
C ALA A 287 -14.57 2.64 7.28
N THR A 288 -15.88 2.50 7.51
CA THR A 288 -16.76 3.63 7.84
C THR A 288 -17.97 3.19 8.68
N LYS A 289 -18.75 4.16 9.16
CA LYS A 289 -20.04 3.91 9.78
C LYS A 289 -21.05 3.37 8.77
N GLN A 290 -21.99 2.55 9.21
CA GLN A 290 -23.01 1.89 8.37
C GLN A 290 -23.85 2.88 7.57
N GLU A 291 -24.15 4.04 8.13
CA GLU A 291 -24.95 5.08 7.47
C GLU A 291 -24.32 5.60 6.16
N TYR A 292 -23.00 5.53 6.02
CA TYR A 292 -22.26 6.03 4.86
C TYR A 292 -21.97 4.95 3.79
N ILE A 293 -22.39 3.71 3.99
CA ILE A 293 -22.08 2.56 3.10
C ILE A 293 -22.35 2.85 1.61
N ARG A 294 -23.39 3.65 1.31
CA ARG A 294 -23.75 3.97 -0.09
C ARG A 294 -22.81 4.98 -0.75
N GLN A 295 -21.98 5.67 0.01
CA GLN A 295 -20.98 6.62 -0.47
C GLN A 295 -19.55 6.04 -0.48
N MET A 296 -19.39 4.85 0.06
CA MET A 296 -18.09 4.17 0.19
C MET A 296 -17.50 3.83 -1.19
N PRO A 297 -16.20 4.07 -1.44
CA PRO A 297 -15.52 3.62 -2.66
C PRO A 297 -15.30 2.11 -2.67
N SER A 298 -14.88 1.56 -3.81
CA SER A 298 -14.52 0.17 -4.02
C SER A 298 -15.68 -0.82 -3.84
N ARG A 299 -15.39 -2.11 -3.95
CA ARG A 299 -16.36 -3.20 -3.93
C ARG A 299 -16.72 -3.63 -2.53
N LEU A 300 -17.87 -4.28 -2.42
CA LEU A 300 -18.38 -4.88 -1.19
C LEU A 300 -18.83 -6.31 -1.47
N SER A 301 -18.35 -7.26 -0.67
CA SER A 301 -18.89 -8.61 -0.61
C SER A 301 -19.95 -8.70 0.48
N GLY A 302 -21.10 -9.26 0.14
CA GLY A 302 -22.21 -9.50 1.06
C GLY A 302 -22.46 -10.99 1.23
N ARG A 303 -22.84 -11.39 2.46
CA ARG A 303 -23.29 -12.76 2.75
C ARG A 303 -24.79 -12.89 2.43
N THR A 304 -25.15 -13.96 1.75
CA THR A 304 -26.53 -14.32 1.39
C THR A 304 -26.75 -15.81 1.56
N VAL A 305 -27.92 -16.28 1.19
CA VAL A 305 -28.25 -17.72 1.14
C VAL A 305 -28.76 -18.09 -0.25
N ASP A 306 -28.45 -19.31 -0.69
CA ASP A 306 -28.97 -19.86 -1.94
C ASP A 306 -30.43 -20.35 -1.75
N LYS A 307 -31.03 -20.86 -2.83
CA LYS A 307 -32.42 -21.39 -2.83
C LYS A 307 -32.61 -22.57 -1.86
N ASN A 308 -31.56 -23.22 -1.40
CA ASN A 308 -31.59 -24.33 -0.47
C ASN A 308 -31.23 -23.89 0.97
N GLY A 309 -31.06 -22.60 1.21
CA GLY A 309 -30.67 -22.05 2.52
C GLY A 309 -29.18 -22.17 2.83
N LYS A 310 -28.34 -22.59 1.89
CA LYS A 310 -26.88 -22.64 2.08
C LYS A 310 -26.28 -21.24 1.97
N THR A 311 -25.37 -20.92 2.89
CA THR A 311 -24.61 -19.65 2.85
C THR A 311 -23.82 -19.52 1.55
N GLY A 312 -23.92 -18.34 0.95
CA GLY A 312 -23.17 -17.92 -0.23
C GLY A 312 -22.76 -16.45 -0.11
N TYR A 313 -21.91 -16.03 -1.03
CA TYR A 313 -21.36 -14.65 -1.06
C TYR A 313 -21.59 -14.05 -2.44
N VAL A 314 -21.83 -12.74 -2.48
CA VAL A 314 -22.08 -12.00 -3.72
C VAL A 314 -21.46 -10.61 -3.63
N LEU A 315 -21.11 -10.01 -4.77
CA LEU A 315 -20.84 -8.57 -4.82
C LEU A 315 -22.16 -7.82 -4.62
N THR A 316 -22.15 -6.82 -3.74
CA THR A 316 -23.33 -6.02 -3.42
C THR A 316 -23.11 -4.53 -3.67
N LEU A 317 -24.20 -3.77 -3.78
CA LEU A 317 -24.18 -2.32 -4.05
C LEU A 317 -23.34 -1.92 -5.28
N GLN A 318 -23.26 -2.78 -6.30
CA GLN A 318 -22.44 -2.58 -7.51
C GLN A 318 -22.86 -1.35 -8.34
N THR A 319 -24.08 -0.84 -8.15
CA THR A 319 -24.57 0.37 -8.84
C THR A 319 -23.76 1.63 -8.55
N ARG A 320 -22.84 1.61 -7.57
CA ARG A 320 -21.89 2.70 -7.26
C ARG A 320 -20.65 2.66 -8.17
N GLU A 321 -20.38 1.51 -8.80
CA GLU A 321 -19.11 1.24 -9.49
C GLU A 321 -19.06 1.84 -10.89
N GLN A 322 -17.85 2.11 -11.37
CA GLN A 322 -17.54 2.78 -12.63
C GLN A 322 -18.09 2.03 -13.85
N HIS A 323 -18.06 0.70 -13.88
CA HIS A 323 -18.57 -0.08 -15.02
C HIS A 323 -20.09 0.04 -15.21
N ILE A 324 -20.84 0.49 -14.19
CA ILE A 324 -22.28 0.75 -14.26
C ILE A 324 -22.56 2.25 -14.41
N ARG A 325 -21.99 3.08 -13.56
CA ARG A 325 -22.28 4.52 -13.46
C ARG A 325 -21.42 5.38 -14.37
N ARG A 326 -20.31 4.86 -14.90
CA ARG A 326 -19.36 5.57 -15.74
C ARG A 326 -18.86 6.85 -15.05
N GLU A 327 -19.01 8.02 -15.68
CA GLU A 327 -18.61 9.33 -15.14
C GLU A 327 -19.33 9.72 -13.83
N ARG A 328 -20.46 9.07 -13.53
CA ARG A 328 -21.23 9.31 -12.30
C ARG A 328 -20.90 8.34 -11.16
N ALA A 329 -19.85 7.54 -11.32
CA ALA A 329 -19.43 6.59 -10.30
C ALA A 329 -19.01 7.34 -9.01
N THR A 330 -19.18 6.66 -7.88
CA THR A 330 -18.78 7.20 -6.57
C THR A 330 -17.26 7.38 -6.49
N SER A 331 -16.51 6.54 -7.19
CA SER A 331 -15.05 6.53 -7.23
C SER A 331 -14.55 5.97 -8.56
N ASN A 332 -13.33 6.31 -8.94
CA ASN A 332 -12.63 5.76 -10.11
C ASN A 332 -11.90 4.44 -9.78
N ILE A 333 -11.95 3.96 -8.55
CA ILE A 333 -11.40 2.65 -8.16
C ILE A 333 -12.15 1.57 -8.94
N CYS A 334 -11.43 0.86 -9.81
CA CYS A 334 -11.98 -0.23 -10.64
C CYS A 334 -11.62 -1.59 -10.06
N THR A 335 -10.32 -1.86 -9.93
CA THR A 335 -9.79 -3.10 -9.36
C THR A 335 -9.03 -2.76 -8.09
N ASN A 336 -9.30 -3.49 -7.03
CA ASN A 336 -8.59 -3.39 -5.76
C ASN A 336 -7.41 -4.38 -5.72
N GLU A 337 -6.58 -4.29 -4.68
CA GLU A 337 -5.43 -5.17 -4.46
C GLU A 337 -5.88 -6.49 -3.76
N ALA A 338 -6.68 -7.29 -4.47
CA ALA A 338 -7.33 -8.48 -3.91
C ALA A 338 -6.34 -9.52 -3.35
N LEU A 339 -5.19 -9.71 -4.02
CA LEU A 339 -4.17 -10.67 -3.57
C LEU A 339 -3.51 -10.22 -2.26
N TYR A 340 -3.26 -8.93 -2.09
CA TYR A 340 -2.73 -8.39 -0.85
C TYR A 340 -3.79 -8.26 0.25
N ALA A 341 -5.07 -8.05 -0.10
CA ALA A 341 -6.16 -8.20 0.84
C ALA A 341 -6.24 -9.63 1.40
N LEU A 342 -6.00 -10.66 0.55
CA LEU A 342 -5.86 -12.04 1.00
C LEU A 342 -4.65 -12.21 1.92
N ALA A 343 -3.48 -11.63 1.59
CA ALA A 343 -2.29 -11.71 2.44
C ALA A 343 -2.57 -11.12 3.83
N ALA A 344 -3.17 -9.94 3.90
CA ALA A 344 -3.59 -9.30 5.15
C ALA A 344 -4.60 -10.14 5.93
N THR A 345 -5.55 -10.78 5.23
CA THR A 345 -6.53 -11.71 5.85
C THR A 345 -5.82 -12.90 6.49
N VAL A 346 -4.90 -13.53 5.76
CA VAL A 346 -4.11 -14.67 6.28
C VAL A 346 -3.26 -14.25 7.46
N TYR A 347 -2.60 -13.08 7.38
CA TYR A 347 -1.80 -12.52 8.47
C TYR A 347 -2.64 -12.34 9.74
N LEU A 348 -3.74 -11.61 9.64
CA LEU A 348 -4.61 -11.33 10.78
C LEU A 348 -5.22 -12.60 11.38
N ALA A 349 -5.58 -13.58 10.54
CA ALA A 349 -6.10 -14.87 10.99
C ALA A 349 -5.01 -15.72 11.67
N ALA A 350 -3.78 -15.72 11.15
CA ALA A 350 -2.66 -16.48 11.71
C ALA A 350 -2.15 -15.88 13.03
N MET A 351 -2.00 -14.55 13.08
CA MET A 351 -1.53 -13.83 14.27
C MET A 351 -2.61 -13.76 15.34
N GLY A 352 -3.86 -13.57 14.94
CA GLY A 352 -4.97 -13.35 15.86
C GLY A 352 -4.78 -12.10 16.72
N LYS A 353 -5.72 -11.86 17.63
CA LYS A 353 -5.70 -10.68 18.50
C LYS A 353 -4.44 -10.62 19.39
N GLN A 354 -4.01 -11.78 19.91
CA GLN A 354 -2.84 -11.83 20.82
C GLN A 354 -1.52 -11.63 20.07
N GLY A 355 -1.38 -12.23 18.88
CA GLY A 355 -0.18 -12.06 18.06
C GLY A 355 0.00 -10.63 17.59
N LEU A 356 -1.06 -9.97 17.11
CA LEU A 356 -1.01 -8.56 16.72
C LEU A 356 -0.64 -7.66 17.92
N ARG A 357 -1.22 -7.93 19.08
CA ARG A 357 -0.88 -7.23 20.33
C ARG A 357 0.59 -7.41 20.67
N GLN A 358 1.11 -8.62 20.61
CA GLN A 358 2.52 -8.92 20.90
C GLN A 358 3.47 -8.19 19.95
N VAL A 359 3.16 -8.13 18.65
CA VAL A 359 3.93 -7.35 17.68
C VAL A 359 3.94 -5.87 18.07
N ALA A 360 2.76 -5.30 18.35
CA ALA A 360 2.64 -3.89 18.75
C ALA A 360 3.44 -3.59 20.06
N GLU A 361 3.33 -4.43 21.07
CA GLU A 361 4.06 -4.28 22.33
C GLU A 361 5.59 -4.35 22.10
N LEU A 362 6.06 -5.26 21.25
CA LEU A 362 7.49 -5.36 20.91
C LEU A 362 7.98 -4.10 20.20
N CYS A 363 7.25 -3.61 19.19
CA CYS A 363 7.57 -2.36 18.50
C CYS A 363 7.66 -1.20 19.49
N TYR A 364 6.63 -1.02 20.32
CA TYR A 364 6.56 0.05 21.31
C TYR A 364 7.75 0.01 22.28
N HIS A 365 8.00 -1.11 22.94
CA HIS A 365 9.05 -1.21 23.96
C HIS A 365 10.45 -1.05 23.37
N LYS A 366 10.70 -1.61 22.18
CA LYS A 366 12.00 -1.48 21.51
C LYS A 366 12.26 -0.06 21.02
N ALA A 367 11.24 0.62 20.49
CA ALA A 367 11.34 2.02 20.07
C ALA A 367 11.64 2.94 21.25
N HIS A 368 10.96 2.72 22.40
CA HIS A 368 11.22 3.48 23.61
C HIS A 368 12.60 3.19 24.21
N TYR A 369 13.07 1.94 24.13
CA TYR A 369 14.45 1.60 24.51
C TYR A 369 15.46 2.34 23.63
N ALA A 370 15.29 2.33 22.33
CA ALA A 370 16.16 3.04 21.39
C ALA A 370 16.15 4.57 21.65
N ALA A 371 14.98 5.16 21.82
CA ALA A 371 14.83 6.59 22.12
C ALA A 371 15.54 7.00 23.41
N ALA A 372 15.37 6.22 24.48
CA ALA A 372 16.04 6.46 25.75
C ALA A 372 17.58 6.42 25.60
N LYS A 373 18.11 5.40 24.91
CA LYS A 373 19.55 5.24 24.69
C LYS A 373 20.14 6.35 23.81
N ILE A 374 19.44 6.75 22.76
CA ILE A 374 19.88 7.84 21.89
C ILE A 374 19.83 9.18 22.61
N GLY A 375 18.81 9.40 23.46
CA GLY A 375 18.69 10.61 24.27
C GLY A 375 19.83 10.80 25.30
N GLU A 376 20.53 9.74 25.68
CA GLU A 376 21.73 9.78 26.56
C GLU A 376 22.99 10.20 25.78
N LEU A 377 22.98 10.19 24.45
CA LEU A 377 24.15 10.53 23.64
C LEU A 377 24.39 12.06 23.60
N PRO A 378 25.63 12.51 23.79
CA PRO A 378 25.96 13.93 23.73
C PRO A 378 25.64 14.54 22.34
N GLY A 379 24.84 15.59 22.32
CA GLY A 379 24.42 16.31 21.11
C GLY A 379 23.15 15.78 20.44
N TYR A 380 22.59 14.67 20.92
CA TYR A 380 21.29 14.17 20.51
C TYR A 380 20.21 14.55 21.52
N SER A 381 19.00 14.77 21.06
CA SER A 381 17.84 15.01 21.92
C SER A 381 16.54 14.52 21.27
N LEU A 382 15.52 14.36 22.09
CA LEU A 382 14.16 14.04 21.64
C LEU A 382 13.35 15.35 21.66
N PRO A 383 13.11 16.01 20.51
CA PRO A 383 12.54 17.36 20.47
C PRO A 383 11.05 17.41 20.78
N ILE A 384 10.35 16.27 20.79
CA ILE A 384 8.91 16.17 21.00
C ILE A 384 8.66 15.37 22.27
N ASP A 385 8.05 16.02 23.28
CA ASP A 385 7.69 15.40 24.55
C ASP A 385 6.23 14.91 24.51
N GLN A 386 6.00 13.83 23.75
CA GLN A 386 4.71 13.16 23.62
C GLN A 386 4.90 11.65 23.55
N GLN A 387 3.85 10.90 23.86
CA GLN A 387 3.82 9.46 23.66
C GLN A 387 3.89 9.14 22.17
N PHE A 388 4.70 8.13 21.80
CA PHE A 388 4.85 7.66 20.43
C PHE A 388 4.73 6.14 20.36
N PHE A 389 4.58 5.60 19.15
CA PHE A 389 4.45 4.16 18.93
C PHE A 389 5.81 3.54 18.56
N GLN A 390 6.06 3.31 17.28
CA GLN A 390 7.28 2.67 16.76
C GLN A 390 8.21 3.65 16.05
N GLU A 391 7.73 4.86 15.78
CA GLU A 391 8.52 5.93 15.17
C GLU A 391 8.67 7.09 16.14
N PHE A 392 9.82 7.75 16.08
CA PHE A 392 10.12 8.94 16.88
C PHE A 392 11.19 9.79 16.20
N VAL A 393 11.16 11.09 16.47
CA VAL A 393 12.14 12.04 15.92
C VAL A 393 13.27 12.23 16.90
N VAL A 394 14.49 12.17 16.37
CA VAL A 394 15.73 12.53 17.07
C VAL A 394 16.28 13.81 16.46
N GLN A 395 16.60 14.80 17.26
CA GLN A 395 17.39 15.95 16.83
C GLN A 395 18.86 15.59 16.90
N CYS A 396 19.54 15.66 15.75
CA CYS A 396 20.94 15.27 15.60
C CYS A 396 21.91 16.43 15.78
N PRO A 397 23.17 16.20 16.18
CA PRO A 397 24.19 17.26 16.30
C PRO A 397 24.62 17.85 14.95
N THR A 398 24.47 17.08 13.86
CA THR A 398 24.80 17.48 12.48
C THR A 398 23.68 17.02 11.54
N SER A 399 23.84 17.26 10.22
CA SER A 399 22.87 16.87 9.22
C SER A 399 22.57 15.35 9.27
N PRO A 400 21.28 14.94 9.33
CA PRO A 400 20.90 13.52 9.23
C PRO A 400 21.42 12.85 7.96
N THR A 401 21.52 13.57 6.86
CA THR A 401 22.10 13.05 5.60
C THR A 401 23.56 12.63 5.79
N GLU A 402 24.37 13.41 6.51
CA GLU A 402 25.77 13.06 6.79
C GLU A 402 25.88 11.89 7.75
N ILE A 403 25.06 11.85 8.80
CA ILE A 403 24.98 10.73 9.74
C ILE A 403 24.60 9.45 9.01
N ASN A 404 23.56 9.48 8.19
CA ASN A 404 23.12 8.33 7.39
C ASN A 404 24.22 7.81 6.46
N ARG A 405 25.03 8.70 5.86
CA ARG A 405 26.18 8.27 5.06
C ARG A 405 27.18 7.45 5.89
N LYS A 406 27.51 7.91 7.10
CA LYS A 406 28.41 7.18 8.03
C LYS A 406 27.80 5.86 8.51
N LEU A 407 26.47 5.82 8.81
CA LEU A 407 25.76 4.60 9.17
C LEU A 407 25.79 3.57 8.03
N MET A 408 25.61 4.03 6.78
CA MET A 408 25.69 3.16 5.59
C MET A 408 27.07 2.51 5.41
N GLU A 409 28.17 3.18 5.78
CA GLU A 409 29.52 2.60 5.76
C GLU A 409 29.63 1.41 6.75
N ARG A 410 28.78 1.37 7.77
CA ARG A 410 28.68 0.28 8.78
C ARG A 410 27.56 -0.71 8.47
N ASN A 411 26.98 -0.66 7.30
CA ASN A 411 25.88 -1.50 6.90
C ASN A 411 24.58 -1.28 7.72
N ILE A 412 24.37 -0.08 8.27
CA ILE A 412 23.17 0.30 9.00
C ILE A 412 22.35 1.25 8.12
N LEU A 413 21.07 0.93 7.90
CA LEU A 413 20.13 1.84 7.29
C LEU A 413 19.50 2.69 8.40
N GLY A 414 19.86 3.99 8.44
CA GLY A 414 19.38 4.92 9.47
C GLY A 414 17.96 5.42 9.21
N GLY A 415 17.60 6.54 9.83
CA GLY A 415 16.27 7.13 9.72
C GLY A 415 16.10 8.09 8.55
N LEU A 416 14.85 8.53 8.34
CA LEU A 416 14.53 9.54 7.34
C LEU A 416 14.96 10.94 7.81
N ASP A 417 15.59 11.71 6.92
CA ASP A 417 15.87 13.13 7.15
C ASP A 417 14.55 13.94 7.09
N VAL A 418 14.17 14.54 8.21
CA VAL A 418 12.99 15.39 8.36
C VAL A 418 13.36 16.82 8.72
N SER A 419 14.57 17.27 8.34
CA SER A 419 15.13 18.59 8.66
C SER A 419 14.29 19.75 8.11
N GLU A 420 13.48 19.51 7.08
CA GLU A 420 12.52 20.49 6.57
C GLU A 420 11.42 20.86 7.60
N LYS A 421 11.13 19.97 8.54
CA LYS A 421 10.11 20.15 9.57
C LYS A 421 10.73 20.40 10.95
N ILE A 422 11.79 19.69 11.27
CA ILE A 422 12.48 19.75 12.58
C ILE A 422 13.98 19.88 12.29
N SER A 423 14.59 20.99 12.66
CA SER A 423 16.01 21.26 12.38
C SER A 423 16.90 20.09 12.79
N ASN A 424 17.71 19.57 11.86
CA ASN A 424 18.51 18.37 12.02
C ASN A 424 17.72 17.15 12.53
N GLY A 425 16.42 17.08 12.21
CA GLY A 425 15.55 15.98 12.62
C GLY A 425 15.77 14.72 11.81
N MET A 426 15.90 13.58 12.49
CA MET A 426 15.92 12.25 11.91
C MET A 426 14.75 11.44 12.46
N LEU A 427 13.85 10.99 11.61
CA LEU A 427 12.75 10.09 11.97
C LEU A 427 13.26 8.65 11.94
N LEU A 428 13.31 8.02 13.10
CA LEU A 428 13.69 6.62 13.28
C LEU A 428 12.46 5.75 13.49
N CYS A 429 12.51 4.55 12.93
CA CYS A 429 11.53 3.50 13.14
C CYS A 429 12.18 2.27 13.75
N VAL A 430 11.53 1.67 14.75
CA VAL A 430 11.97 0.43 15.40
C VAL A 430 10.79 -0.52 15.48
N THR A 431 10.92 -1.66 14.82
CA THR A 431 9.88 -2.70 14.81
C THR A 431 10.31 -3.92 15.63
N GLU A 432 9.45 -4.94 15.68
CA GLU A 432 9.78 -6.22 16.31
C GLU A 432 10.96 -6.92 15.63
N MET A 433 11.28 -6.57 14.37
CA MET A 433 12.40 -7.12 13.62
C MET A 433 13.77 -6.68 14.15
N ASN A 434 13.86 -5.50 14.76
CA ASN A 434 15.12 -5.03 15.35
C ASN A 434 15.41 -5.78 16.65
N SER A 435 16.57 -6.42 16.75
CA SER A 435 17.06 -7.00 17.99
C SER A 435 17.61 -5.91 18.93
N GLN A 436 17.81 -6.24 20.20
CA GLN A 436 18.49 -5.34 21.12
C GLN A 436 19.93 -5.04 20.64
N GLU A 437 20.62 -6.02 20.06
CA GLU A 437 21.96 -5.87 19.48
C GLU A 437 21.96 -4.89 18.31
N ASP A 438 20.93 -4.91 17.43
CA ASP A 438 20.79 -3.94 16.34
C ASP A 438 20.65 -2.52 16.88
N ILE A 439 19.83 -2.33 17.92
CA ILE A 439 19.61 -1.03 18.55
C ILE A 439 20.91 -0.54 19.21
N ASP A 440 21.58 -1.38 19.98
CA ASP A 440 22.84 -1.04 20.64
C ASP A 440 23.94 -0.70 19.61
N THR A 441 23.96 -1.39 18.48
CA THR A 441 24.85 -1.11 17.34
C THR A 441 24.55 0.26 16.71
N LEU A 442 23.28 0.61 16.50
CA LEU A 442 22.88 1.95 16.06
C LEU A 442 23.35 3.01 17.04
N VAL A 443 23.07 2.84 18.34
CA VAL A 443 23.44 3.81 19.41
C VAL A 443 24.95 4.03 19.43
N SER A 444 25.74 2.97 19.36
CA SER A 444 27.22 3.06 19.28
C SER A 444 27.67 3.83 18.04
N ALA A 445 27.11 3.51 16.86
CA ALA A 445 27.45 4.17 15.61
C ALA A 445 27.09 5.67 15.62
N LEU A 446 25.95 6.04 16.20
CA LEU A 446 25.52 7.44 16.37
C LEU A 446 26.48 8.20 17.31
N GLY A 447 26.91 7.57 18.40
CA GLY A 447 27.88 8.16 19.36
C GLY A 447 29.23 8.49 18.76
N GLU A 448 29.65 7.74 17.72
CA GLU A 448 30.92 7.94 17.02
C GLU A 448 30.77 8.87 15.77
N SER A 449 29.54 9.22 15.40
CA SER A 449 29.24 9.96 14.16
C SER A 449 29.28 11.49 14.32
N LYS A 450 29.95 12.00 15.36
CA LYS A 450 30.10 13.45 15.67
C LYS A 450 30.86 14.23 14.63
#